data_106ca14bb09e211b70c1c4a9e4c2f1a4
#
_entry.id   106ca14bb09e211b70c1c4a9e4c2f1a4
#
_cell.length_a   1.000
_cell.length_b   1.000
_cell.length_c   1.000
_cell.angle_alpha   90.00
_cell.angle_beta   90.00
_cell.angle_gamma   90.00
#
_symmetry.space_group_name_H-M   'P 1'
#
loop_
_entity.id
_entity.type
_entity.pdbx_description
1 polymer ?
#
loop_
_entity_poly.entity_id
_entity_poly.type
_entity_poly.pdbx_seq_one_letter_code
_entity_poly.pdbx_strand_id
1 'polypeptide(L)'
;MIDMLVHIDEEQLQREGKPFVEVMESFLNWCGDDYMFVTWADRDLDIIQSNLEFYEMDTLGEGPVNFYDMQKLFSIDKEDGKERRSLQSAIEMLNISKVADFHRALSDAEYTAKIMQTIDFAKVKEYFSINTYNPPSEDGEEIHVVFPTYYKYISKCKPERQMLMTDVKVTHSYCYLCNKEMKVLEDWFVCNNRQYRALYYCEEHGLIKGRIKIRHTHDGNYYAIKVLKQTTKEDASKIFTRKNKTF
;
A
#
# COMPACT_ATOMS: atom_id res chain seq x y z
N MET A 1 -20.68 17.45 12.44
CA MET A 1 -19.33 17.68 11.80
C MET A 1 -19.10 16.79 10.59
N ILE A 2 -19.52 15.52 10.61
CA ILE A 2 -19.44 14.60 9.44
C ILE A 2 -20.36 15.08 8.32
N ASP A 3 -21.59 15.51 8.65
CA ASP A 3 -22.61 15.98 7.70
C ASP A 3 -22.14 17.14 6.80
N MET A 4 -21.24 17.99 7.31
CA MET A 4 -20.68 19.11 6.53
C MET A 4 -19.65 18.66 5.46
N LEU A 5 -19.09 17.45 5.58
CA LEU A 5 -18.07 16.95 4.65
C LEU A 5 -18.66 16.02 3.59
N VAL A 6 -19.64 15.20 3.95
CA VAL A 6 -20.17 14.15 3.04
C VAL A 6 -21.52 14.49 2.42
N HIS A 7 -22.16 15.60 2.82
CA HIS A 7 -23.46 16.07 2.30
C HIS A 7 -24.56 14.98 2.34
N ILE A 8 -24.53 14.13 3.36
CA ILE A 8 -25.59 13.14 3.65
C ILE A 8 -26.19 13.53 4.99
N ASP A 9 -27.47 13.85 5.01
CA ASP A 9 -28.14 14.12 6.26
C ASP A 9 -28.72 12.84 6.89
N GLU A 10 -29.00 12.90 8.19
CA GLU A 10 -29.47 11.75 8.96
C GLU A 10 -30.85 11.28 8.50
N GLU A 11 -31.74 12.20 8.11
CA GLU A 11 -33.08 11.87 7.61
C GLU A 11 -32.99 11.15 6.25
N GLN A 12 -32.10 11.58 5.37
CA GLN A 12 -31.83 10.88 4.11
C GLN A 12 -31.33 9.47 4.37
N LEU A 13 -30.35 9.30 5.29
CA LEU A 13 -29.79 8.01 5.63
C LEU A 13 -30.86 7.05 6.19
N GLN A 14 -31.74 7.53 7.07
CA GLN A 14 -32.82 6.71 7.63
C GLN A 14 -33.86 6.30 6.58
N ARG A 15 -34.13 7.15 5.60
CA ARG A 15 -35.12 6.89 4.55
C ARG A 15 -34.59 6.00 3.43
N GLU A 16 -33.36 6.20 3.02
CA GLU A 16 -32.79 5.63 1.80
C GLU A 16 -31.66 4.62 2.07
N GLY A 17 -31.11 4.64 3.30
CA GLY A 17 -30.02 3.76 3.70
C GLY A 17 -30.45 2.31 3.74
N LYS A 18 -29.54 1.43 3.36
CA LYS A 18 -29.72 -0.02 3.46
C LYS A 18 -28.73 -0.61 4.46
N PRO A 19 -29.05 -1.74 5.10
CA PRO A 19 -28.10 -2.45 5.96
C PRO A 19 -26.80 -2.78 5.22
N PHE A 20 -25.66 -2.63 5.92
CA PHE A 20 -24.35 -2.91 5.34
C PHE A 20 -24.24 -4.31 4.76
N VAL A 21 -24.72 -5.33 5.48
CA VAL A 21 -24.67 -6.74 5.06
C VAL A 21 -25.36 -6.93 3.71
N GLU A 22 -26.62 -6.43 3.57
CA GLU A 22 -27.39 -6.54 2.32
C GLU A 22 -26.66 -5.91 1.13
N VAL A 23 -26.12 -4.69 1.35
CA VAL A 23 -25.41 -3.97 0.29
C VAL A 23 -24.11 -4.67 -0.08
N MET A 24 -23.37 -5.17 0.92
CA MET A 24 -22.09 -5.81 0.70
C MET A 24 -22.22 -7.17 0.02
N GLU A 25 -23.20 -7.98 0.40
CA GLU A 25 -23.52 -9.23 -0.29
C GLU A 25 -23.89 -8.98 -1.76
N SER A 26 -24.76 -8.00 -2.00
CA SER A 26 -25.15 -7.62 -3.36
C SER A 26 -23.95 -7.15 -4.19
N PHE A 27 -23.05 -6.37 -3.58
CA PHE A 27 -21.84 -5.86 -4.23
C PHE A 27 -20.85 -6.98 -4.56
N LEU A 28 -20.57 -7.87 -3.63
CA LEU A 28 -19.66 -9.00 -3.87
C LEU A 28 -20.22 -9.97 -4.91
N ASN A 29 -21.52 -10.24 -4.89
CA ASN A 29 -22.18 -11.04 -5.93
C ASN A 29 -22.10 -10.37 -7.31
N TRP A 30 -22.18 -9.05 -7.38
CA TRP A 30 -22.02 -8.29 -8.62
C TRP A 30 -20.56 -8.34 -9.12
N CYS A 31 -19.56 -8.31 -8.23
CA CYS A 31 -18.14 -8.46 -8.58
C CYS A 31 -17.83 -9.83 -9.21
N GLY A 32 -18.52 -10.89 -8.76
CA GLY A 32 -18.22 -12.27 -9.17
C GLY A 32 -16.92 -12.80 -8.56
N ASP A 33 -16.29 -13.77 -9.22
CA ASP A 33 -15.12 -14.49 -8.68
C ASP A 33 -13.76 -13.95 -9.21
N ASP A 34 -13.77 -13.28 -10.36
CA ASP A 34 -12.54 -12.78 -11.02
C ASP A 34 -12.57 -11.24 -11.11
N TYR A 35 -12.15 -10.60 -10.04
CA TYR A 35 -12.10 -9.14 -9.96
C TYR A 35 -10.86 -8.65 -9.22
N MET A 36 -10.53 -7.39 -9.43
CA MET A 36 -9.52 -6.67 -8.69
C MET A 36 -10.02 -5.28 -8.30
N PHE A 37 -9.92 -4.96 -7.03
CA PHE A 37 -10.32 -3.64 -6.54
C PHE A 37 -9.42 -2.54 -7.11
N VAL A 38 -10.03 -1.41 -7.38
CA VAL A 38 -9.35 -0.16 -7.75
C VAL A 38 -9.81 0.92 -6.79
N THR A 39 -8.89 1.55 -6.05
CA THR A 39 -9.20 2.59 -5.08
C THR A 39 -8.34 3.84 -5.32
N TRP A 40 -8.78 4.99 -4.81
CA TRP A 40 -7.92 6.17 -4.73
C TRP A 40 -7.20 6.19 -3.39
N ALA A 41 -6.00 5.63 -3.34
CA ALA A 41 -5.18 5.34 -2.16
C ALA A 41 -5.48 3.97 -1.50
N ASP A 42 -4.87 3.72 -0.33
CA ASP A 42 -4.77 2.38 0.26
C ASP A 42 -5.75 2.09 1.41
N ARG A 43 -6.57 3.07 1.79
CA ARG A 43 -7.41 2.98 3.02
C ARG A 43 -8.76 2.32 2.82
N ASP A 44 -9.33 2.40 1.64
CA ASP A 44 -10.72 1.98 1.40
C ASP A 44 -10.92 0.49 1.69
N LEU A 45 -9.94 -0.34 1.32
CA LEU A 45 -10.02 -1.77 1.60
C LEU A 45 -9.88 -2.10 3.09
N ASP A 46 -9.10 -1.33 3.85
CA ASP A 46 -9.02 -1.51 5.31
C ASP A 46 -10.38 -1.20 5.96
N ILE A 47 -11.07 -0.14 5.48
CA ILE A 47 -12.40 0.24 5.98
C ILE A 47 -13.43 -0.82 5.64
N ILE A 48 -13.44 -1.32 4.41
CA ILE A 48 -14.36 -2.39 3.99
C ILE A 48 -14.13 -3.62 4.86
N GLN A 49 -12.90 -4.10 5.00
CA GLN A 49 -12.60 -5.31 5.75
C GLN A 49 -12.90 -5.18 7.24
N SER A 50 -12.66 -4.02 7.85
CA SER A 50 -13.04 -3.78 9.24
C SER A 50 -14.56 -3.77 9.46
N ASN A 51 -15.33 -3.33 8.47
CA ASN A 51 -16.79 -3.43 8.54
C ASN A 51 -17.29 -4.86 8.31
N LEU A 52 -16.68 -5.61 7.37
CA LEU A 52 -16.99 -7.03 7.18
C LEU A 52 -16.81 -7.80 8.49
N GLU A 53 -15.66 -7.62 9.15
CA GLU A 53 -15.37 -8.25 10.44
C GLU A 53 -16.37 -7.81 11.53
N PHE A 54 -16.70 -6.51 11.61
CA PHE A 54 -17.67 -5.98 12.57
C PHE A 54 -19.07 -6.61 12.43
N TYR A 55 -19.47 -6.92 11.20
CA TYR A 55 -20.76 -7.57 10.90
C TYR A 55 -20.66 -9.09 10.79
N GLU A 56 -19.58 -9.68 11.27
CA GLU A 56 -19.34 -11.14 11.26
C GLU A 56 -19.43 -11.77 9.86
N MET A 57 -19.05 -11.00 8.83
CA MET A 57 -18.92 -11.47 7.45
C MET A 57 -17.47 -11.89 7.17
N ASP A 58 -17.27 -12.78 6.20
CA ASP A 58 -15.94 -13.12 5.72
C ASP A 58 -15.23 -11.87 5.14
N THR A 59 -13.97 -11.68 5.49
CA THR A 59 -13.14 -10.61 4.91
C THR A 59 -12.88 -10.87 3.42
N LEU A 60 -12.32 -9.90 2.71
CA LEU A 60 -12.04 -10.00 1.26
C LEU A 60 -11.03 -11.11 0.90
N GLY A 61 -10.40 -11.72 1.88
CA GLY A 61 -9.49 -12.85 1.75
C GLY A 61 -8.89 -13.22 3.11
N GLU A 62 -8.53 -14.48 3.29
CA GLU A 62 -7.86 -14.99 4.49
C GLU A 62 -6.46 -14.38 4.67
N GLY A 63 -5.83 -13.96 3.60
CA GLY A 63 -4.50 -13.34 3.56
C GLY A 63 -4.50 -11.98 2.85
N PRO A 64 -3.30 -11.48 2.49
CA PRO A 64 -3.14 -10.20 1.80
C PRO A 64 -3.85 -10.15 0.44
N VAL A 65 -4.54 -9.05 0.17
CA VAL A 65 -5.34 -8.85 -1.05
C VAL A 65 -4.63 -7.89 -2.01
N ASN A 66 -4.46 -8.30 -3.26
CA ASN A 66 -3.92 -7.43 -4.30
C ASN A 66 -4.99 -6.45 -4.80
N PHE A 67 -4.59 -5.21 -5.10
CA PHE A 67 -5.46 -4.18 -5.63
C PHE A 67 -4.67 -3.12 -6.41
N TYR A 68 -5.37 -2.28 -7.16
CA TYR A 68 -4.77 -1.12 -7.81
C TYR A 68 -5.03 0.16 -7.01
N ASP A 69 -3.96 0.70 -6.39
CA ASP A 69 -3.93 2.05 -5.83
C ASP A 69 -3.77 3.04 -6.99
N MET A 70 -4.87 3.64 -7.43
CA MET A 70 -4.89 4.52 -8.59
C MET A 70 -4.09 5.81 -8.34
N GLN A 71 -4.01 6.30 -7.13
CA GLN A 71 -3.16 7.44 -6.77
C GLN A 71 -1.68 7.15 -7.04
N LYS A 72 -1.24 5.91 -6.74
CA LYS A 72 0.12 5.44 -7.02
C LYS A 72 0.35 5.26 -8.52
N LEU A 73 -0.60 4.62 -9.23
CA LEU A 73 -0.47 4.35 -10.66
C LEU A 73 -0.49 5.65 -11.47
N PHE A 74 -1.35 6.60 -11.11
CA PHE A 74 -1.38 7.94 -11.69
C PHE A 74 -0.04 8.63 -11.54
N SER A 75 0.55 8.63 -10.34
CA SER A 75 1.86 9.22 -10.10
C SER A 75 2.97 8.59 -10.94
N ILE A 76 2.94 7.27 -11.15
CA ILE A 76 3.94 6.56 -11.97
C ILE A 76 3.79 6.89 -13.45
N ASP A 77 2.56 7.05 -13.95
CA ASP A 77 2.31 7.31 -15.37
C ASP A 77 2.45 8.79 -15.74
N LYS A 78 1.91 9.69 -14.93
CA LYS A 78 1.80 11.12 -15.26
C LYS A 78 2.86 12.00 -14.61
N GLU A 79 3.60 11.47 -13.60
CA GLU A 79 4.55 12.24 -12.81
C GLU A 79 5.87 11.48 -12.62
N ASP A 80 6.50 11.63 -11.45
CA ASP A 80 7.81 11.03 -11.11
C ASP A 80 7.69 9.74 -10.24
N GLY A 81 6.47 9.28 -9.95
CA GLY A 81 6.19 8.13 -9.11
C GLY A 81 6.35 8.37 -7.60
N LYS A 82 6.60 9.62 -7.17
CA LYS A 82 6.80 9.99 -5.76
C LYS A 82 5.65 10.79 -5.20
N GLU A 83 5.07 11.66 -6.01
CA GLU A 83 3.94 12.49 -5.62
C GLU A 83 2.70 11.65 -5.32
N ARG A 84 1.89 12.14 -4.39
CA ARG A 84 0.60 11.53 -4.01
C ARG A 84 -0.45 12.62 -3.99
N ARG A 85 -1.05 12.88 -5.15
CA ARG A 85 -2.06 13.93 -5.31
C ARG A 85 -3.40 13.50 -4.70
N SER A 86 -4.17 14.47 -4.24
CA SER A 86 -5.58 14.24 -3.94
C SER A 86 -6.35 13.91 -5.24
N LEU A 87 -7.50 13.22 -5.11
CA LEU A 87 -8.38 12.91 -6.24
C LEU A 87 -8.76 14.20 -6.98
N GLN A 88 -9.17 15.23 -6.25
CA GLN A 88 -9.51 16.53 -6.81
C GLN A 88 -8.35 17.14 -7.63
N SER A 89 -7.12 17.13 -7.08
CA SER A 89 -5.96 17.68 -7.77
C SER A 89 -5.61 16.91 -9.06
N ALA A 90 -5.83 15.59 -9.08
CA ALA A 90 -5.62 14.78 -10.27
C ALA A 90 -6.69 15.07 -11.35
N ILE A 91 -7.95 15.21 -10.97
CA ILE A 91 -9.06 15.61 -11.84
C ILE A 91 -8.80 16.98 -12.47
N GLU A 92 -8.37 17.96 -11.68
CA GLU A 92 -8.02 19.30 -12.16
C GLU A 92 -6.83 19.27 -13.13
N MET A 93 -5.77 18.52 -12.83
CA MET A 93 -4.60 18.35 -13.70
C MET A 93 -4.96 17.74 -15.06
N LEU A 94 -5.90 16.80 -15.09
CA LEU A 94 -6.36 16.13 -16.30
C LEU A 94 -7.45 16.90 -17.05
N ASN A 95 -7.90 18.06 -16.54
CA ASN A 95 -9.04 18.82 -17.06
C ASN A 95 -10.32 17.96 -17.22
N ILE A 96 -10.55 17.00 -16.31
CA ILE A 96 -11.77 16.20 -16.30
C ILE A 96 -12.91 17.06 -15.76
N SER A 97 -14.01 17.14 -16.50
CA SER A 97 -15.18 17.92 -16.11
C SER A 97 -15.77 17.40 -14.79
N LYS A 98 -16.02 18.31 -13.85
CA LYS A 98 -16.70 17.99 -12.60
C LYS A 98 -18.19 17.73 -12.89
N VAL A 99 -18.64 16.52 -12.59
CA VAL A 99 -20.02 16.06 -12.85
C VAL A 99 -20.83 15.97 -11.54
N ALA A 100 -20.13 15.84 -10.41
CA ALA A 100 -20.73 15.71 -9.08
C ALA A 100 -19.78 16.24 -7.99
N ASP A 101 -20.32 16.43 -6.79
CA ASP A 101 -19.54 16.88 -5.63
C ASP A 101 -18.56 15.79 -5.17
N PHE A 102 -17.36 16.22 -4.77
CA PHE A 102 -16.40 15.36 -4.08
C PHE A 102 -16.90 14.96 -2.68
N HIS A 103 -16.26 13.95 -2.10
CA HIS A 103 -16.56 13.39 -0.78
C HIS A 103 -17.88 12.59 -0.72
N ARG A 104 -18.37 12.17 -1.88
CA ARG A 104 -19.40 11.13 -2.00
C ARG A 104 -18.76 9.89 -2.61
N ALA A 105 -18.85 8.74 -1.94
CA ALA A 105 -18.18 7.51 -2.34
C ALA A 105 -18.40 7.12 -3.81
N LEU A 106 -19.65 7.25 -4.31
CA LEU A 106 -19.99 6.97 -5.71
C LEU A 106 -19.30 7.95 -6.66
N SER A 107 -19.33 9.25 -6.36
CA SER A 107 -18.66 10.27 -7.19
C SER A 107 -17.15 10.08 -7.20
N ASP A 108 -16.55 9.77 -6.06
CA ASP A 108 -15.12 9.53 -5.94
C ASP A 108 -14.70 8.25 -6.71
N ALA A 109 -15.54 7.21 -6.69
CA ALA A 109 -15.35 6.01 -7.50
C ALA A 109 -15.45 6.31 -9.02
N GLU A 110 -16.43 7.11 -9.44
CA GLU A 110 -16.59 7.54 -10.85
C GLU A 110 -15.38 8.36 -11.32
N TYR A 111 -14.89 9.29 -10.50
CA TYR A 111 -13.70 10.07 -10.83
C TYR A 111 -12.46 9.20 -10.91
N THR A 112 -12.32 8.24 -10.00
CA THR A 112 -11.22 7.26 -10.03
C THR A 112 -11.25 6.44 -11.32
N ALA A 113 -12.43 5.98 -11.75
CA ALA A 113 -12.62 5.27 -13.00
C ALA A 113 -12.29 6.13 -14.23
N LYS A 114 -12.69 7.42 -14.23
CA LYS A 114 -12.32 8.37 -15.30
C LYS A 114 -10.81 8.57 -15.39
N ILE A 115 -10.13 8.72 -14.26
CA ILE A 115 -8.67 8.82 -14.24
C ILE A 115 -8.04 7.53 -14.80
N MET A 116 -8.54 6.35 -14.40
CA MET A 116 -8.06 5.06 -14.90
C MET A 116 -8.11 4.98 -16.43
N GLN A 117 -9.12 5.56 -17.07
CA GLN A 117 -9.24 5.61 -18.53
C GLN A 117 -8.17 6.49 -19.21
N THR A 118 -7.52 7.38 -18.47
CA THR A 118 -6.50 8.31 -19.01
C THR A 118 -5.07 7.81 -18.87
N ILE A 119 -4.82 6.83 -18.01
CA ILE A 119 -3.47 6.29 -17.77
C ILE A 119 -3.14 5.17 -18.76
N ASP A 120 -1.86 5.02 -19.09
CA ASP A 120 -1.36 3.85 -19.80
C ASP A 120 -1.29 2.65 -18.85
N PHE A 121 -2.41 1.94 -18.74
CA PHE A 121 -2.54 0.82 -17.82
C PHE A 121 -1.56 -0.32 -18.15
N ALA A 122 -1.22 -0.54 -19.42
CA ALA A 122 -0.24 -1.55 -19.82
C ALA A 122 1.14 -1.28 -19.22
N LYS A 123 1.52 -0.02 -19.08
CA LYS A 123 2.77 0.43 -18.48
C LYS A 123 2.80 0.27 -16.95
N VAL A 124 1.65 0.40 -16.27
CA VAL A 124 1.61 0.52 -14.81
C VAL A 124 0.99 -0.67 -14.09
N LYS A 125 0.32 -1.59 -14.77
CA LYS A 125 -0.38 -2.74 -14.17
C LYS A 125 0.49 -3.62 -13.27
N GLU A 126 1.80 -3.71 -13.56
CA GLU A 126 2.75 -4.48 -12.74
C GLU A 126 3.04 -3.82 -11.38
N TYR A 127 2.62 -2.56 -11.18
CA TYR A 127 2.78 -1.84 -9.91
C TYR A 127 1.54 -1.96 -9.01
N PHE A 128 0.88 -3.09 -9.00
CA PHE A 128 -0.23 -3.33 -8.07
C PHE A 128 0.17 -3.07 -6.60
N SER A 129 -0.81 -2.89 -5.76
CA SER A 129 -0.64 -2.72 -4.31
C SER A 129 -1.10 -3.97 -3.58
N ILE A 130 -0.68 -4.13 -2.34
CA ILE A 130 -1.01 -5.29 -1.50
C ILE A 130 -1.60 -4.72 -0.22
N ASN A 131 -2.88 -4.97 -0.03
CA ASN A 131 -3.56 -4.70 1.22
C ASN A 131 -3.15 -5.77 2.22
N THR A 132 -2.81 -5.35 3.41
CA THR A 132 -2.33 -6.23 4.49
C THR A 132 -3.20 -6.09 5.74
N TYR A 133 -4.50 -5.98 5.56
CA TYR A 133 -5.47 -6.07 6.65
C TYR A 133 -5.30 -7.42 7.36
N ASN A 134 -5.31 -8.50 6.58
CA ASN A 134 -4.90 -9.83 7.00
C ASN A 134 -3.48 -10.10 6.49
N PRO A 135 -2.43 -9.82 7.28
CA PRO A 135 -1.06 -10.08 6.87
C PRO A 135 -0.74 -11.58 7.00
N PRO A 136 0.36 -12.08 6.39
CA PRO A 136 0.76 -13.46 6.52
C PRO A 136 0.85 -13.91 7.97
N SER A 137 0.26 -15.06 8.30
CA SER A 137 0.18 -15.61 9.66
C SER A 137 1.06 -16.85 9.84
N GLU A 138 1.24 -17.65 8.78
CA GLU A 138 1.97 -18.90 8.82
C GLU A 138 3.29 -18.86 8.05
N ASP A 139 4.17 -19.83 8.28
CA ASP A 139 5.41 -20.00 7.53
C ASP A 139 5.09 -20.43 6.09
N GLY A 140 5.65 -19.71 5.13
CA GLY A 140 5.43 -19.95 3.71
C GLY A 140 4.38 -19.02 3.08
N GLU A 141 3.66 -18.26 3.87
CA GLU A 141 2.71 -17.24 3.38
C GLU A 141 3.38 -15.88 3.12
N GLU A 142 4.65 -15.74 3.50
CA GLU A 142 5.35 -14.48 3.31
C GLU A 142 5.32 -14.04 1.85
N ILE A 143 5.08 -12.77 1.64
CA ILE A 143 4.96 -12.20 0.30
C ILE A 143 6.33 -11.76 -0.22
N HIS A 144 6.67 -12.23 -1.41
CA HIS A 144 7.87 -11.86 -2.15
C HIS A 144 7.49 -11.36 -3.54
N VAL A 145 7.61 -10.06 -3.81
CA VAL A 145 7.27 -9.49 -5.11
C VAL A 145 8.40 -8.63 -5.64
N VAL A 146 8.84 -8.93 -6.85
CA VAL A 146 9.76 -8.08 -7.63
C VAL A 146 8.91 -7.21 -8.55
N PHE A 147 8.79 -5.93 -8.22
CA PHE A 147 8.19 -4.91 -9.07
C PHE A 147 9.23 -4.37 -10.07
N PRO A 148 8.83 -3.71 -11.15
CA PRO A 148 9.77 -3.24 -12.17
C PRO A 148 10.92 -2.35 -11.62
N THR A 149 10.71 -1.64 -10.50
CA THR A 149 11.70 -0.70 -9.95
C THR A 149 12.09 -0.96 -8.51
N TYR A 150 11.50 -1.97 -7.84
CA TYR A 150 11.80 -2.30 -6.46
C TYR A 150 11.33 -3.72 -6.11
N TYR A 151 11.86 -4.25 -5.02
CA TYR A 151 11.40 -5.49 -4.39
C TYR A 151 10.62 -5.18 -3.11
N LYS A 152 9.56 -5.93 -2.87
CA LYS A 152 8.80 -5.88 -1.62
C LYS A 152 8.72 -7.28 -1.00
N TYR A 153 8.99 -7.32 0.30
CA TYR A 153 8.78 -8.49 1.16
C TYR A 153 7.84 -8.11 2.30
N ILE A 154 6.89 -8.98 2.60
CA ILE A 154 5.99 -8.86 3.75
C ILE A 154 6.16 -10.10 4.59
N SER A 155 6.61 -9.94 5.82
CA SER A 155 6.86 -11.04 6.74
C SER A 155 5.56 -11.59 7.31
N LYS A 156 5.62 -12.82 7.80
CA LYS A 156 4.59 -13.30 8.70
C LYS A 156 4.56 -12.50 10.00
N CYS A 157 3.43 -12.60 10.70
CA CYS A 157 3.24 -11.95 12.00
C CYS A 157 4.12 -12.55 13.09
N LYS A 158 4.51 -11.68 14.04
CA LYS A 158 5.24 -12.04 15.25
C LYS A 158 4.59 -11.35 16.46
N PRO A 159 4.54 -11.99 17.63
CA PRO A 159 3.94 -11.39 18.82
C PRO A 159 4.69 -10.16 19.31
N GLU A 160 5.99 -10.07 19.05
CA GLU A 160 6.82 -8.96 19.50
C GLU A 160 7.57 -8.30 18.34
N ARG A 161 7.59 -6.97 18.35
CA ARG A 161 8.30 -6.17 17.37
C ARG A 161 9.78 -6.51 17.24
N GLN A 162 10.44 -6.82 18.36
CA GLN A 162 11.87 -7.11 18.39
C GLN A 162 12.20 -8.39 17.60
N MET A 163 11.31 -9.39 17.62
CA MET A 163 11.47 -10.63 16.89
C MET A 163 11.59 -10.43 15.38
N LEU A 164 10.99 -9.36 14.83
CA LEU A 164 11.12 -9.04 13.41
C LEU A 164 12.54 -8.59 13.03
N MET A 165 13.18 -7.82 13.89
CA MET A 165 14.54 -7.30 13.60
C MET A 165 15.66 -8.30 13.93
N THR A 166 15.32 -9.42 14.56
CA THR A 166 16.23 -10.56 14.76
C THR A 166 15.98 -11.69 13.74
N ASP A 167 14.88 -11.60 12.98
CA ASP A 167 14.55 -12.57 11.93
C ASP A 167 15.43 -12.34 10.69
N VAL A 168 16.21 -13.38 10.33
CA VAL A 168 17.11 -13.34 9.17
C VAL A 168 16.32 -13.13 7.86
N LYS A 169 15.10 -13.69 7.71
CA LYS A 169 14.26 -13.45 6.53
C LYS A 169 13.92 -11.97 6.36
N VAL A 170 13.78 -11.24 7.47
CA VAL A 170 13.48 -9.82 7.46
C VAL A 170 14.74 -8.99 7.23
N THR A 171 15.82 -9.28 7.94
CA THR A 171 17.02 -8.41 7.97
C THR A 171 18.04 -8.71 6.89
N HIS A 172 18.25 -9.98 6.54
CA HIS A 172 19.17 -10.32 5.48
C HIS A 172 18.62 -9.92 4.09
N SER A 173 19.50 -9.52 3.19
CA SER A 173 19.09 -9.03 1.88
C SER A 173 20.06 -9.46 0.77
N TYR A 174 19.52 -10.16 -0.22
CA TYR A 174 20.17 -10.40 -1.50
C TYR A 174 19.76 -9.31 -2.51
N CYS A 175 20.58 -9.13 -3.55
CA CYS A 175 20.22 -8.27 -4.66
C CYS A 175 18.98 -8.84 -5.36
N TYR A 176 17.90 -8.07 -5.41
CA TYR A 176 16.62 -8.53 -5.98
C TYR A 176 16.64 -8.67 -7.52
N LEU A 177 17.72 -8.18 -8.18
CA LEU A 177 17.89 -8.25 -9.63
C LEU A 177 18.72 -9.46 -10.08
N CYS A 178 19.71 -9.90 -9.28
CA CYS A 178 20.58 -11.03 -9.63
C CYS A 178 20.67 -12.12 -8.55
N ASN A 179 19.98 -11.94 -7.43
CA ASN A 179 19.95 -12.84 -6.29
C ASN A 179 21.34 -13.16 -5.67
N LYS A 180 22.33 -12.27 -5.88
CA LYS A 180 23.64 -12.39 -5.26
C LYS A 180 23.70 -11.69 -3.92
N GLU A 181 24.58 -12.17 -3.06
CA GLU A 181 24.88 -11.50 -1.79
C GLU A 181 25.39 -10.09 -2.03
N MET A 182 24.99 -9.16 -1.18
CA MET A 182 25.37 -7.75 -1.27
C MET A 182 26.30 -7.37 -0.13
N LYS A 183 27.28 -6.52 -0.43
CA LYS A 183 28.10 -5.88 0.59
C LYS A 183 27.24 -4.89 1.40
N VAL A 184 27.21 -5.05 2.72
CA VAL A 184 26.57 -4.10 3.63
C VAL A 184 27.43 -2.85 3.73
N LEU A 185 26.92 -1.70 3.30
CA LEU A 185 27.56 -0.40 3.47
C LEU A 185 27.07 0.30 4.74
N GLU A 186 25.78 0.12 5.05
CA GLU A 186 25.15 0.56 6.28
C GLU A 186 24.09 -0.46 6.68
N ASP A 187 24.26 -1.04 7.86
CA ASP A 187 23.29 -1.99 8.41
C ASP A 187 22.00 -1.30 8.89
N TRP A 188 21.00 -2.08 9.20
CA TRP A 188 19.70 -1.59 9.61
C TRP A 188 19.77 -0.69 10.84
N PHE A 189 19.43 0.56 10.69
CA PHE A 189 19.34 1.53 11.78
C PHE A 189 17.95 2.16 11.84
N VAL A 190 17.56 2.56 13.04
CA VAL A 190 16.26 3.20 13.31
C VAL A 190 16.28 4.63 12.77
N CYS A 191 15.31 4.98 11.93
CA CYS A 191 15.06 6.38 11.51
C CYS A 191 13.96 7.06 12.31
N ASN A 192 12.99 6.25 12.78
CA ASN A 192 11.91 6.66 13.69
C ASN A 192 11.32 5.39 14.31
N ASN A 193 10.35 5.55 15.22
CA ASN A 193 9.81 4.44 16.02
C ASN A 193 9.30 3.22 15.23
N ARG A 194 9.12 3.32 13.90
CA ARG A 194 8.54 2.25 13.07
C ARG A 194 9.28 2.01 11.76
N GLN A 195 10.36 2.73 11.50
CA GLN A 195 11.09 2.60 10.23
C GLN A 195 12.58 2.39 10.46
N TYR A 196 13.13 1.46 9.69
CA TYR A 196 14.55 1.18 9.60
C TYR A 196 15.04 1.45 8.18
N ARG A 197 16.32 1.80 8.06
CA ARG A 197 17.01 2.02 6.80
C ARG A 197 18.29 1.21 6.77
N ALA A 198 18.69 0.79 5.57
CA ALA A 198 19.95 0.15 5.30
C ALA A 198 20.47 0.57 3.92
N LEU A 199 21.75 0.38 3.67
CA LEU A 199 22.40 0.61 2.38
C LEU A 199 23.30 -0.55 2.05
N TYR A 200 23.17 -1.07 0.83
CA TYR A 200 23.89 -2.19 0.29
C TYR A 200 24.57 -1.81 -1.02
N TYR A 201 25.57 -2.59 -1.39
CA TYR A 201 26.22 -2.52 -2.69
C TYR A 201 26.22 -3.89 -3.35
N CYS A 202 25.67 -3.97 -4.54
CA CYS A 202 25.77 -5.11 -5.43
C CYS A 202 26.81 -4.80 -6.50
N GLU A 203 27.72 -5.72 -6.77
CA GLU A 203 28.77 -5.52 -7.77
C GLU A 203 28.22 -5.30 -9.18
N GLU A 204 27.10 -5.94 -9.52
CA GLU A 204 26.46 -5.82 -10.85
C GLU A 204 25.46 -4.66 -10.93
N HIS A 205 24.74 -4.37 -9.84
CA HIS A 205 23.59 -3.45 -9.86
C HIS A 205 23.81 -2.17 -9.04
N GLY A 206 25.00 -2.03 -8.42
CA GLY A 206 25.39 -0.84 -7.67
C GLY A 206 24.65 -0.67 -6.34
N LEU A 207 24.33 0.57 -5.99
CA LEU A 207 23.76 0.91 -4.69
C LEU A 207 22.28 0.51 -4.59
N ILE A 208 21.93 -0.17 -3.50
CA ILE A 208 20.57 -0.59 -3.17
C ILE A 208 20.23 -0.11 -1.76
N LYS A 209 19.20 0.72 -1.66
CA LYS A 209 18.67 1.17 -0.37
C LYS A 209 17.60 0.22 0.12
N GLY A 210 17.66 -0.09 1.43
CA GLY A 210 16.67 -0.86 2.16
C GLY A 210 15.79 0.04 3.04
N ARG A 211 14.51 -0.32 3.14
CA ARG A 211 13.58 0.22 4.11
C ARG A 211 12.77 -0.93 4.71
N ILE A 212 12.73 -1.02 6.04
CA ILE A 212 11.77 -1.85 6.75
C ILE A 212 10.81 -0.91 7.49
N LYS A 213 9.51 -1.16 7.34
CA LYS A 213 8.44 -0.52 8.10
C LYS A 213 7.73 -1.61 8.90
N ILE A 214 7.73 -1.47 10.22
CA ILE A 214 6.97 -2.37 11.08
C ILE A 214 5.55 -1.85 11.19
N ARG A 215 4.61 -2.74 10.97
CA ARG A 215 3.16 -2.54 11.10
C ARG A 215 2.66 -3.34 12.29
N HIS A 216 1.50 -2.98 12.73
CA HIS A 216 0.79 -3.56 13.86
C HIS A 216 -0.57 -4.04 13.35
N THR A 217 -0.95 -5.24 13.71
CA THR A 217 -2.25 -5.84 13.40
C THR A 217 -3.28 -5.42 14.45
N HIS A 218 -4.55 -5.62 14.17
CA HIS A 218 -5.63 -5.29 15.12
C HIS A 218 -5.62 -6.22 16.34
N ASP A 219 -5.15 -7.45 16.18
CA ASP A 219 -5.02 -8.47 17.26
C ASP A 219 -3.71 -8.35 18.09
N GLY A 220 -2.92 -7.29 17.86
CA GLY A 220 -1.74 -6.97 18.66
C GLY A 220 -0.42 -7.55 18.18
N ASN A 221 -0.40 -8.27 17.07
CA ASN A 221 0.82 -8.79 16.45
C ASN A 221 1.53 -7.73 15.60
N TYR A 222 2.74 -8.05 15.14
CA TYR A 222 3.58 -7.18 14.33
C TYR A 222 4.05 -7.91 13.08
N TYR A 223 4.18 -7.18 11.97
CA TYR A 223 4.81 -7.68 10.75
C TYR A 223 5.68 -6.60 10.10
N ALA A 224 6.61 -7.03 9.27
CA ALA A 224 7.56 -6.15 8.59
C ALA A 224 7.23 -6.05 7.10
N ILE A 225 7.25 -4.83 6.58
CA ILE A 225 7.25 -4.57 5.14
C ILE A 225 8.66 -4.09 4.78
N LYS A 226 9.44 -4.95 4.11
CA LYS A 226 10.76 -4.63 3.58
C LYS A 226 10.64 -4.22 2.12
N VAL A 227 11.32 -3.14 1.75
CA VAL A 227 11.44 -2.67 0.37
C VAL A 227 12.92 -2.47 0.06
N LEU A 228 13.39 -3.07 -1.03
CA LEU A 228 14.72 -2.85 -1.61
C LEU A 228 14.55 -2.11 -2.93
N LYS A 229 15.35 -1.08 -3.16
CA LYS A 229 15.30 -0.28 -4.38
C LYS A 229 16.68 0.22 -4.76
N GLN A 230 17.02 0.16 -6.05
CA GLN A 230 18.22 0.84 -6.55
C GLN A 230 18.20 2.32 -6.19
N THR A 231 19.36 2.90 -5.96
CA THR A 231 19.47 4.29 -5.52
C THR A 231 20.70 4.98 -6.13
N THR A 232 20.68 6.29 -6.16
CA THR A 232 21.83 7.10 -6.59
C THR A 232 22.79 7.37 -5.44
N LYS A 233 24.02 7.81 -5.76
CA LYS A 233 25.00 8.23 -4.74
C LYS A 233 24.48 9.40 -3.90
N GLU A 234 23.75 10.32 -4.53
CA GLU A 234 23.14 11.47 -3.85
C GLU A 234 22.08 11.04 -2.82
N ASP A 235 21.17 10.14 -3.20
CA ASP A 235 20.15 9.65 -2.27
C ASP A 235 20.75 8.75 -1.18
N ALA A 236 21.81 8.00 -1.49
CA ALA A 236 22.56 7.20 -0.51
C ALA A 236 23.21 8.11 0.56
N SER A 237 23.79 9.24 0.17
CA SER A 237 24.38 10.20 1.13
C SER A 237 23.35 10.75 2.13
N LYS A 238 22.10 10.93 1.72
CA LYS A 238 21.00 11.35 2.60
C LYS A 238 20.66 10.29 3.67
N ILE A 239 20.93 9.01 3.40
CA ILE A 239 20.75 7.92 4.38
C ILE A 239 21.76 8.07 5.53
N PHE A 240 23.04 8.28 5.21
CA PHE A 240 24.09 8.53 6.21
C PHE A 240 23.83 9.78 7.05
N THR A 241 23.39 10.87 6.41
CA THR A 241 23.04 12.11 7.11
C THR A 241 21.91 11.92 8.12
N ARG A 242 20.92 11.06 7.81
CA ARG A 242 19.81 10.75 8.72
C ARG A 242 20.26 9.93 9.92
N LYS A 243 21.16 8.96 9.74
CA LYS A 243 21.74 8.19 10.85
C LYS A 243 22.40 9.12 11.87
N ASN A 244 23.22 10.07 11.40
CA ASN A 244 23.95 11.01 12.27
C ASN A 244 23.05 12.03 12.99
N LYS A 245 21.78 12.16 12.60
CA LYS A 245 20.78 13.03 13.27
C LYS A 245 19.93 12.28 14.31
N THR A 246 20.02 10.97 14.34
CA THR A 246 19.20 10.11 15.23
C THR A 246 19.91 9.78 16.55
N PHE A 247 21.13 10.31 16.75
CA PHE A 247 21.95 10.23 17.96
C PHE A 247 22.16 11.60 18.59
#